data_27bf7141e01903daeaf8d8f7e34033d5
#
_entry.id   27bf7141e01903daeaf8d8f7e34033d5
#
_cell.length_a   1.000
_cell.length_b   1.000
_cell.length_c   1.000
_cell.angle_alpha   90.00
_cell.angle_beta   90.00
_cell.angle_gamma   90.00
#
_symmetry.space_group_name_H-M   'P 1'
#
loop_
_entity.id
_entity.type
_entity.pdbx_description
1 polymer ?
#
loop_
_entity_poly.entity_id
_entity_poly.type
_entity_poly.pdbx_seq_one_letter_code
_entity_poly.pdbx_strand_id
1 'polypeptide(L)'
;MKKRLTLLLLLAAVMQLGWAQNTVESIRKRYADNKGYIATHQGDNANDGAEWGEYYHLEVSQFLPATGGHKEDVYMYFDEREEDKIYPSHYITFATKKYNFAAREYYEEYLFDSNGSVAFIYAYDPMWTPDENGADEQYEFRFYLNKGKLLKAIVKKRADDNLPFTEVFSGATLKPAYSDVLEARKDAAEKIKQLFVTIEEDAYNYGE
;
A
#
# COMPACT_ATOMS: atom_id res chain seq x y z
N MET A 1 41.19 28.46 -11.52
CA MET A 1 40.88 27.06 -11.17
C MET A 1 39.93 26.91 -9.98
N LYS A 2 40.10 27.69 -8.87
CA LYS A 2 39.24 27.58 -7.66
C LYS A 2 37.73 27.79 -7.92
N LYS A 3 37.34 28.75 -8.77
CA LYS A 3 35.93 29.06 -9.08
C LYS A 3 35.21 27.93 -9.86
N ARG A 4 35.94 27.16 -10.70
CA ARG A 4 35.34 26.01 -11.44
C ARG A 4 35.14 24.78 -10.52
N LEU A 5 35.99 24.60 -9.53
CA LEU A 5 35.89 23.53 -8.55
C LEU A 5 34.69 23.76 -7.63
N THR A 6 34.47 25.04 -7.22
CA THR A 6 33.29 25.38 -6.37
C THR A 6 31.97 25.18 -7.10
N LEU A 7 31.91 25.49 -8.42
CA LEU A 7 30.72 25.30 -9.23
C LEU A 7 30.41 23.80 -9.43
N LEU A 8 31.44 22.96 -9.62
CA LEU A 8 31.28 21.51 -9.73
C LEU A 8 30.79 20.87 -8.41
N LEU A 9 31.27 21.35 -7.27
CA LEU A 9 30.83 20.90 -5.95
C LEU A 9 29.37 21.33 -5.66
N LEU A 10 28.98 22.53 -6.09
CA LEU A 10 27.58 23.00 -5.99
C LEU A 10 26.65 22.20 -6.91
N LEU A 11 27.06 21.87 -8.14
CA LEU A 11 26.29 21.01 -9.03
C LEU A 11 26.15 19.59 -8.49
N ALA A 12 27.21 19.01 -7.89
CA ALA A 12 27.16 17.70 -7.27
C ALA A 12 26.23 17.66 -6.03
N ALA A 13 26.21 18.74 -5.25
CA ALA A 13 25.29 18.88 -4.12
C ALA A 13 23.83 19.01 -4.57
N VAL A 14 23.55 19.68 -5.68
CA VAL A 14 22.19 19.82 -6.24
C VAL A 14 21.71 18.50 -6.86
N MET A 15 22.60 17.70 -7.45
CA MET A 15 22.22 16.37 -7.97
C MET A 15 21.91 15.36 -6.87
N GLN A 16 22.35 15.55 -5.63
CA GLN A 16 21.97 14.69 -4.50
C GLN A 16 20.59 15.01 -3.92
N LEU A 17 20.00 16.14 -4.27
CA LEU A 17 18.64 16.54 -3.84
C LEU A 17 17.51 15.88 -4.66
N GLY A 18 17.83 15.17 -5.74
CA GLY A 18 16.85 14.59 -6.66
C GLY A 18 16.34 13.19 -6.27
N TRP A 19 16.86 12.58 -5.21
CA TRP A 19 16.37 11.31 -4.74
C TRP A 19 15.62 11.56 -3.42
N ALA A 20 14.34 11.92 -3.54
CA ALA A 20 13.48 12.07 -2.37
C ALA A 20 13.47 10.75 -1.59
N GLN A 21 14.30 10.70 -0.55
CA GLN A 21 14.32 9.58 0.36
C GLN A 21 12.98 9.54 1.08
N ASN A 22 12.25 8.42 1.00
CA ASN A 22 11.03 8.26 1.76
C ASN A 22 11.31 8.48 3.24
N THR A 23 10.67 9.48 3.82
CA THR A 23 10.58 9.70 5.25
C THR A 23 9.20 9.29 5.73
N VAL A 24 9.04 9.00 7.01
CA VAL A 24 7.71 8.70 7.58
C VAL A 24 6.72 9.84 7.29
N GLU A 25 7.18 11.08 7.31
CA GLU A 25 6.36 12.27 7.06
C GLU A 25 5.93 12.37 5.59
N SER A 26 6.86 12.20 4.65
CA SER A 26 6.55 12.22 3.21
C SER A 26 5.61 11.07 2.82
N ILE A 27 5.78 9.90 3.43
CA ILE A 27 4.88 8.75 3.23
C ILE A 27 3.48 9.09 3.74
N ARG A 28 3.35 9.67 4.93
CA ARG A 28 2.05 10.07 5.50
C ARG A 28 1.32 11.08 4.62
N LYS A 29 2.05 12.07 4.09
CA LYS A 29 1.47 13.04 3.17
C LYS A 29 0.93 12.36 1.92
N ARG A 30 1.74 11.54 1.23
CA ARG A 30 1.29 10.81 0.04
C ARG A 30 0.11 9.88 0.32
N TYR A 31 0.11 9.21 1.47
CA TYR A 31 -1.02 8.38 1.89
C TYR A 31 -2.30 9.21 2.03
N ALA A 32 -2.25 10.37 2.68
CA ALA A 32 -3.39 11.26 2.83
C ALA A 32 -3.87 11.81 1.47
N ASP A 33 -2.96 12.17 0.58
CA ASP A 33 -3.27 12.64 -0.78
C ASP A 33 -4.02 11.54 -1.56
N ASN A 34 -3.53 10.28 -1.55
CA ASN A 34 -4.21 9.15 -2.20
C ASN A 34 -5.59 8.85 -1.59
N LYS A 35 -5.72 8.88 -0.26
CA LYS A 35 -7.02 8.69 0.39
C LYS A 35 -8.02 9.79 0.03
N GLY A 36 -7.56 11.02 -0.10
CA GLY A 36 -8.37 12.15 -0.58
C GLY A 36 -8.83 11.95 -2.01
N TYR A 37 -7.94 11.52 -2.92
CA TYR A 37 -8.26 11.19 -4.30
C TYR A 37 -9.31 10.08 -4.38
N ILE A 38 -9.08 8.96 -3.70
CA ILE A 38 -9.99 7.80 -3.68
C ILE A 38 -11.39 8.20 -3.21
N ALA A 39 -11.48 9.03 -2.16
CA ALA A 39 -12.77 9.46 -1.61
C ALA A 39 -13.62 10.26 -2.61
N THR A 40 -13.01 10.88 -3.63
CA THR A 40 -13.69 11.68 -4.64
C THR A 40 -13.89 10.97 -5.98
N HIS A 41 -13.19 9.87 -6.22
CA HIS A 41 -13.14 9.22 -7.54
C HIS A 41 -13.61 7.76 -7.53
N GLN A 42 -13.98 7.20 -6.39
CA GLN A 42 -14.44 5.81 -6.27
C GLN A 42 -15.94 5.72 -5.93
N GLY A 43 -16.62 4.70 -6.45
CA GLY A 43 -18.00 4.38 -6.13
C GLY A 43 -19.00 5.32 -6.77
N ASP A 44 -20.09 5.64 -6.06
CA ASP A 44 -21.20 6.45 -6.57
C ASP A 44 -20.77 7.87 -6.96
N ASN A 45 -19.69 8.38 -6.37
CA ASN A 45 -19.13 9.68 -6.73
C ASN A 45 -18.57 9.74 -8.16
N ALA A 46 -18.16 8.61 -8.73
CA ALA A 46 -17.74 8.53 -10.13
C ALA A 46 -18.89 8.75 -11.12
N ASN A 47 -20.15 8.57 -10.70
CA ASN A 47 -21.33 8.72 -11.55
C ASN A 47 -21.90 10.14 -11.58
N ASP A 48 -21.51 11.02 -10.69
CA ASP A 48 -22.04 12.39 -10.59
C ASP A 48 -21.30 13.43 -11.48
N GLY A 49 -20.66 12.97 -12.57
CA GLY A 49 -19.89 13.84 -13.46
C GLY A 49 -18.51 14.20 -12.91
N ALA A 50 -18.08 13.59 -11.82
CA ALA A 50 -16.69 13.57 -11.39
C ALA A 50 -15.86 12.83 -12.46
N GLU A 51 -14.62 13.26 -12.67
CA GLU A 51 -13.69 12.57 -13.54
C GLU A 51 -13.55 11.12 -13.09
N TRP A 52 -13.58 10.20 -14.06
CA TRP A 52 -13.41 8.78 -13.79
C TRP A 52 -12.05 8.55 -13.11
N GLY A 53 -12.07 7.96 -11.91
CA GLY A 53 -10.83 7.61 -11.24
C GLY A 53 -10.14 6.47 -11.99
N GLU A 54 -8.84 6.58 -12.12
CA GLU A 54 -8.03 5.56 -12.78
C GLU A 54 -7.72 4.44 -11.79
N TYR A 55 -8.46 3.35 -11.89
CA TYR A 55 -8.25 2.16 -11.07
C TYR A 55 -8.74 0.89 -11.75
N TYR A 56 -8.15 -0.24 -11.41
CA TYR A 56 -8.69 -1.57 -11.67
C TYR A 56 -9.38 -2.11 -10.43
N HIS A 57 -10.53 -2.74 -10.62
CA HIS A 57 -11.25 -3.45 -9.57
C HIS A 57 -11.29 -4.95 -9.90
N LEU A 58 -10.77 -5.77 -8.99
CA LEU A 58 -10.87 -7.22 -9.04
C LEU A 58 -11.77 -7.69 -7.91
N GLU A 59 -12.82 -8.43 -8.27
CA GLU A 59 -13.68 -9.15 -7.34
C GLU A 59 -13.47 -10.65 -7.46
N VAL A 60 -13.21 -11.31 -6.33
CA VAL A 60 -13.12 -12.77 -6.23
C VAL A 60 -14.26 -13.28 -5.36
N SER A 61 -14.98 -14.29 -5.83
CA SER A 61 -16.02 -14.97 -5.06
C SER A 61 -15.85 -16.48 -5.21
N GLN A 62 -15.72 -17.16 -4.09
CA GLN A 62 -15.59 -18.63 -4.07
C GLN A 62 -16.23 -19.21 -2.81
N PHE A 63 -16.52 -20.49 -2.85
CA PHE A 63 -16.96 -21.26 -1.69
C PHE A 63 -15.82 -22.16 -1.21
N LEU A 64 -15.36 -21.92 0.01
CA LEU A 64 -14.30 -22.71 0.64
C LEU A 64 -14.91 -23.81 1.52
N PRO A 65 -14.48 -25.08 1.37
CA PRO A 65 -14.92 -26.16 2.25
C PRO A 65 -14.65 -25.81 3.72
N ALA A 66 -15.62 -26.06 4.59
CA ALA A 66 -15.60 -25.82 6.03
C ALA A 66 -15.61 -24.35 6.49
N THR A 67 -15.29 -23.36 5.64
CA THR A 67 -15.28 -21.94 6.01
C THR A 67 -16.40 -21.14 5.35
N GLY A 68 -17.03 -21.67 4.30
CA GLY A 68 -18.15 -21.02 3.60
C GLY A 68 -17.74 -20.08 2.49
N GLY A 69 -18.56 -19.05 2.25
CA GLY A 69 -18.29 -18.05 1.21
C GLY A 69 -17.06 -17.22 1.52
N HIS A 70 -16.17 -17.10 0.54
CA HIS A 70 -15.03 -16.18 0.56
C HIS A 70 -15.21 -15.13 -0.54
N LYS A 71 -15.05 -13.89 -0.16
CA LYS A 71 -15.04 -12.75 -1.08
C LYS A 71 -13.76 -11.96 -0.88
N GLU A 72 -13.25 -11.44 -1.98
CA GLU A 72 -12.09 -10.58 -1.97
C GLU A 72 -12.31 -9.44 -2.98
N ASP A 73 -12.16 -8.19 -2.53
CA ASP A 73 -12.22 -6.98 -3.33
C ASP A 73 -10.85 -6.30 -3.32
N VAL A 74 -10.25 -6.15 -4.50
CA VAL A 74 -8.96 -5.49 -4.67
C VAL A 74 -9.14 -4.31 -5.61
N TYR A 75 -8.84 -3.10 -5.13
CA TYR A 75 -8.74 -1.91 -5.97
C TYR A 75 -7.29 -1.53 -6.15
N MET A 76 -6.88 -1.27 -7.38
CA MET A 76 -5.53 -0.90 -7.76
C MET A 76 -5.56 0.44 -8.48
N TYR A 77 -5.11 1.50 -7.81
CA TYR A 77 -5.06 2.86 -8.34
C TYR A 77 -3.69 3.11 -8.96
N PHE A 78 -3.66 3.86 -10.07
CA PHE A 78 -2.44 4.08 -10.83
C PHE A 78 -2.36 5.50 -11.37
N ASP A 79 -1.16 5.87 -11.80
CA ASP A 79 -0.85 7.10 -12.50
C ASP A 79 -0.09 6.80 -13.78
N GLU A 80 -0.13 7.72 -14.73
CA GLU A 80 0.66 7.66 -15.96
C GLU A 80 2.12 8.03 -15.70
N ARG A 81 3.03 7.38 -16.45
CA ARG A 81 4.43 7.81 -16.49
C ARG A 81 4.57 9.00 -17.42
N GLU A 82 5.44 9.94 -17.05
CA GLU A 82 5.86 11.02 -17.94
C GLU A 82 6.71 10.45 -19.08
N GLU A 83 6.05 10.03 -20.17
CA GLU A 83 6.68 9.46 -21.36
C GLU A 83 6.20 10.21 -22.61
N ASP A 84 7.12 10.45 -23.57
CA ASP A 84 6.78 11.05 -24.86
C ASP A 84 6.16 10.00 -25.81
N LYS A 85 5.01 9.48 -25.41
CA LYS A 85 4.21 8.46 -26.12
C LYS A 85 2.76 8.87 -26.19
N ILE A 86 2.07 8.42 -27.22
CA ILE A 86 0.61 8.64 -27.37
C ILE A 86 -0.17 7.91 -26.26
N TYR A 87 0.34 6.76 -25.84
CA TYR A 87 -0.18 5.96 -24.73
C TYR A 87 0.95 5.74 -23.73
N PRO A 88 1.06 6.58 -22.69
CA PRO A 88 2.07 6.39 -21.64
C PRO A 88 1.78 5.14 -20.83
N SER A 89 2.83 4.50 -20.34
CA SER A 89 2.67 3.36 -19.45
C SER A 89 2.23 3.79 -18.05
N HIS A 90 1.47 2.95 -17.37
CA HIS A 90 1.02 3.22 -16.02
C HIS A 90 1.93 2.62 -14.95
N TYR A 91 1.75 3.08 -13.72
CA TYR A 91 2.36 2.48 -12.54
C TYR A 91 1.39 2.55 -11.36
N ILE A 92 1.35 1.47 -10.59
CA ILE A 92 0.50 1.41 -9.40
C ILE A 92 0.98 2.40 -8.35
N THR A 93 0.05 3.18 -7.79
CA THR A 93 0.33 4.18 -6.74
C THR A 93 -0.23 3.74 -5.39
N PHE A 94 -1.40 3.11 -5.40
CA PHE A 94 -2.10 2.69 -4.19
C PHE A 94 -2.94 1.45 -4.45
N ALA A 95 -3.12 0.61 -3.45
CA ALA A 95 -4.09 -0.48 -3.52
C ALA A 95 -4.80 -0.68 -2.19
N THR A 96 -6.05 -1.13 -2.28
CA THR A 96 -6.81 -1.62 -1.13
C THR A 96 -7.21 -3.08 -1.37
N LYS A 97 -7.24 -3.84 -0.31
CA LYS A 97 -7.72 -5.22 -0.33
C LYS A 97 -8.64 -5.45 0.86
N LYS A 98 -9.88 -5.82 0.56
CA LYS A 98 -10.84 -6.27 1.57
C LYS A 98 -11.17 -7.73 1.31
N TYR A 99 -11.13 -8.57 2.32
CA TYR A 99 -11.50 -9.97 2.17
C TYR A 99 -12.06 -10.52 3.47
N ASN A 100 -12.80 -11.63 3.37
CA ASN A 100 -13.25 -12.37 4.54
C ASN A 100 -12.61 -13.75 4.61
N PHE A 101 -12.40 -14.22 5.84
CA PHE A 101 -12.15 -15.63 6.13
C PHE A 101 -13.17 -16.07 7.18
N ALA A 102 -14.02 -17.04 6.82
CA ALA A 102 -15.23 -17.34 7.58
C ALA A 102 -16.08 -16.07 7.80
N ALA A 103 -16.47 -15.77 9.02
CA ALA A 103 -17.27 -14.58 9.36
C ALA A 103 -16.42 -13.32 9.66
N ARG A 104 -15.11 -13.37 9.47
CA ARG A 104 -14.21 -12.27 9.82
C ARG A 104 -13.78 -11.50 8.58
N GLU A 105 -13.83 -10.17 8.67
CA GLU A 105 -13.40 -9.25 7.61
C GLU A 105 -12.00 -8.71 7.90
N TYR A 106 -11.13 -8.80 6.93
CA TYR A 106 -9.77 -8.27 6.90
C TYR A 106 -9.69 -7.09 5.94
N TYR A 107 -8.83 -6.13 6.23
CA TYR A 107 -8.63 -4.97 5.37
C TYR A 107 -7.17 -4.55 5.33
N GLU A 108 -6.68 -4.28 4.13
CA GLU A 108 -5.29 -3.92 3.87
C GLU A 108 -5.21 -2.73 2.90
N GLU A 109 -4.20 -1.90 3.07
CA GLU A 109 -3.87 -0.80 2.16
C GLU A 109 -2.37 -0.78 1.88
N TYR A 110 -2.01 -0.48 0.65
CA TYR A 110 -0.65 -0.48 0.15
C TYR A 110 -0.37 0.80 -0.63
N LEU A 111 0.60 1.59 -0.19
CA LEU A 111 1.11 2.74 -0.94
C LEU A 111 2.41 2.35 -1.62
N PHE A 112 2.49 2.57 -2.91
CA PHE A 112 3.69 2.33 -3.71
C PHE A 112 4.40 3.63 -4.04
N ASP A 113 5.69 3.57 -4.32
CA ASP A 113 6.43 4.67 -4.94
C ASP A 113 6.52 4.45 -6.46
N SER A 114 6.94 5.49 -7.18
CA SER A 114 6.96 5.50 -8.65
C SER A 114 7.82 4.40 -9.30
N ASN A 115 8.67 3.72 -8.53
CA ASN A 115 9.42 2.55 -8.96
C ASN A 115 8.73 1.22 -8.64
N GLY A 116 7.51 1.26 -8.07
CA GLY A 116 6.73 0.09 -7.71
C GLY A 116 7.16 -0.60 -6.41
N SER A 117 8.01 0.04 -5.59
CA SER A 117 8.32 -0.48 -4.26
C SER A 117 7.26 -0.06 -3.26
N VAL A 118 6.83 -0.96 -2.37
CA VAL A 118 5.89 -0.60 -1.33
C VAL A 118 6.54 0.34 -0.30
N ALA A 119 5.89 1.47 -0.04
CA ALA A 119 6.35 2.50 0.88
C ALA A 119 5.56 2.54 2.19
N PHE A 120 4.30 2.12 2.16
CA PHE A 120 3.46 2.03 3.35
C PHE A 120 2.51 0.85 3.25
N ILE A 121 2.30 0.20 4.38
CA ILE A 121 1.33 -0.88 4.54
C ILE A 121 0.47 -0.56 5.76
N TYR A 122 -0.85 -0.59 5.59
CA TYR A 122 -1.82 -0.71 6.66
C TYR A 122 -2.45 -2.08 6.59
N ALA A 123 -2.63 -2.74 7.73
CA ALA A 123 -3.37 -3.99 7.82
C ALA A 123 -4.23 -3.99 9.08
N TYR A 124 -5.50 -4.36 8.91
CA TYR A 124 -6.42 -4.66 10.00
C TYR A 124 -6.62 -6.17 10.06
N ASP A 125 -6.35 -6.75 11.22
CA ASP A 125 -6.58 -8.15 11.53
C ASP A 125 -7.58 -8.26 12.69
N PRO A 126 -8.78 -8.81 12.45
CA PRO A 126 -9.83 -8.90 13.47
C PRO A 126 -9.59 -9.97 14.52
N MET A 127 -8.58 -10.84 14.33
CA MET A 127 -8.30 -11.96 15.22
C MET A 127 -6.85 -12.38 15.14
N TRP A 128 -5.96 -11.52 15.58
CA TRP A 128 -4.54 -11.85 15.62
C TRP A 128 -4.10 -12.23 17.04
N THR A 129 -3.33 -13.29 17.16
CA THR A 129 -2.80 -13.77 18.43
C THR A 129 -1.28 -13.69 18.38
N PRO A 130 -0.64 -12.86 19.23
CA PRO A 130 0.82 -12.64 19.17
C PRO A 130 1.65 -13.84 19.67
N ASP A 131 1.04 -14.74 20.40
CA ASP A 131 1.68 -15.95 20.93
C ASP A 131 0.66 -17.09 21.06
N GLU A 132 1.14 -18.33 21.23
CA GLU A 132 0.30 -19.54 21.28
C GLU A 132 -0.72 -19.58 22.43
N ASN A 133 -0.50 -18.77 23.46
CA ASN A 133 -1.36 -18.73 24.65
C ASN A 133 -2.14 -17.41 24.76
N GLY A 134 -1.97 -16.51 23.80
CA GLY A 134 -2.64 -15.22 23.77
C GLY A 134 -4.12 -15.37 23.42
N ALA A 135 -4.95 -14.44 23.90
CA ALA A 135 -6.30 -14.30 23.43
C ALA A 135 -6.32 -13.62 22.05
N ASP A 136 -7.26 -14.00 21.20
CA ASP A 136 -7.51 -13.30 19.96
C ASP A 136 -7.94 -11.87 20.26
N GLU A 137 -7.27 -10.91 19.66
CA GLU A 137 -7.54 -9.49 19.78
C GLU A 137 -7.53 -8.87 18.38
N GLN A 138 -8.11 -7.71 18.24
CA GLN A 138 -8.09 -6.97 16.98
C GLN A 138 -6.85 -6.10 16.90
N TYR A 139 -6.18 -6.15 15.78
CA TYR A 139 -4.93 -5.43 15.56
C TYR A 139 -4.97 -4.52 14.35
N GLU A 140 -4.32 -3.38 14.45
CA GLU A 140 -3.93 -2.51 13.35
C GLU A 140 -2.41 -2.45 13.26
N PHE A 141 -1.88 -2.73 12.09
CA PHE A 141 -0.46 -2.62 11.76
C PHE A 141 -0.25 -1.47 10.77
N ARG A 142 0.76 -0.65 11.01
CA ARG A 142 1.21 0.40 10.10
C ARG A 142 2.70 0.31 9.94
N PHE A 143 3.17 -0.01 8.72
CA PHE A 143 4.57 -0.15 8.40
C PHE A 143 4.97 0.92 7.38
N TYR A 144 5.98 1.71 7.72
CA TYR A 144 6.58 2.73 6.87
C TYR A 144 7.91 2.21 6.36
N LEU A 145 8.09 2.20 5.02
CA LEU A 145 9.24 1.57 4.37
C LEU A 145 9.97 2.55 3.44
N ASN A 146 11.26 2.35 3.30
CA ASN A 146 12.06 3.00 2.27
C ASN A 146 12.92 1.95 1.57
N LYS A 147 12.67 1.71 0.29
CA LYS A 147 13.38 0.69 -0.52
C LYS A 147 13.41 -0.68 0.18
N GLY A 148 12.26 -1.13 0.67
CA GLY A 148 12.10 -2.40 1.37
C GLY A 148 12.59 -2.44 2.83
N LYS A 149 13.27 -1.38 3.32
CA LYS A 149 13.74 -1.30 4.71
C LYS A 149 12.68 -0.62 5.58
N LEU A 150 12.42 -1.19 6.75
CA LEU A 150 11.52 -0.61 7.73
C LEU A 150 12.12 0.69 8.32
N LEU A 151 11.37 1.79 8.20
CA LEU A 151 11.67 3.06 8.87
C LEU A 151 10.98 3.14 10.23
N LYS A 152 9.72 2.70 10.28
CA LYS A 152 8.89 2.73 11.48
C LYS A 152 7.75 1.75 11.34
N ALA A 153 7.38 1.10 12.44
CA ALA A 153 6.10 0.42 12.58
C ALA A 153 5.32 1.02 13.75
N ILE A 154 4.00 1.02 13.63
CA ILE A 154 3.06 1.31 14.71
C ILE A 154 2.09 0.15 14.75
N VAL A 155 1.94 -0.46 15.93
CA VAL A 155 0.96 -1.53 16.15
C VAL A 155 0.00 -1.07 17.23
N LYS A 156 -1.27 -1.21 16.94
CA LYS A 156 -2.35 -0.92 17.90
C LYS A 156 -3.21 -2.15 18.06
N LYS A 157 -3.82 -2.28 19.24
CA LYS A 157 -4.77 -3.36 19.51
C LYS A 157 -5.98 -2.87 20.28
N ARG A 158 -7.05 -3.66 20.20
CA ARG A 158 -8.22 -3.58 21.06
C ARG A 158 -8.77 -4.97 21.34
N ALA A 159 -9.39 -5.16 22.48
CA ALA A 159 -9.97 -6.45 22.85
C ALA A 159 -11.42 -6.60 22.39
N ASP A 160 -12.11 -5.50 22.08
CA ASP A 160 -13.54 -5.46 21.74
C ASP A 160 -13.82 -4.31 20.76
N ASP A 161 -14.83 -4.47 19.90
CA ASP A 161 -15.26 -3.46 18.92
C ASP A 161 -15.68 -2.12 19.55
N ASN A 162 -16.16 -2.15 20.78
CA ASN A 162 -16.58 -0.94 21.50
C ASN A 162 -15.43 -0.19 22.17
N LEU A 163 -14.21 -0.76 22.14
CA LEU A 163 -13.03 -0.16 22.75
C LEU A 163 -12.18 0.57 21.70
N PRO A 164 -11.54 1.69 22.07
CA PRO A 164 -10.60 2.36 21.19
C PRO A 164 -9.33 1.53 21.01
N PHE A 165 -8.71 1.61 19.83
CA PHE A 165 -7.39 1.05 19.62
C PHE A 165 -6.32 1.75 20.46
N THR A 166 -5.51 0.99 21.17
CA THR A 166 -4.37 1.47 21.97
C THR A 166 -3.05 1.08 21.30
N GLU A 167 -2.09 1.99 21.27
CA GLU A 167 -0.76 1.72 20.74
C GLU A 167 0.00 0.78 21.68
N VAL A 168 0.45 -0.35 21.15
CA VAL A 168 1.22 -1.36 21.90
C VAL A 168 2.66 -1.49 21.41
N PHE A 169 2.96 -0.88 20.26
CA PHE A 169 4.31 -0.81 19.72
C PHE A 169 4.47 0.40 18.80
N SER A 170 5.64 1.06 18.90
CA SER A 170 6.08 2.10 17.97
C SER A 170 7.60 2.10 17.88
N GLY A 171 8.16 1.75 16.70
CA GLY A 171 9.61 1.67 16.53
C GLY A 171 10.04 1.10 15.20
N ALA A 172 11.35 0.98 14.99
CA ALA A 172 11.95 0.42 13.78
C ALA A 172 12.49 -1.01 13.95
N THR A 173 12.58 -1.51 15.18
CA THR A 173 13.04 -2.88 15.46
C THR A 173 11.86 -3.72 15.92
N LEU A 174 11.40 -4.61 15.05
CA LEU A 174 10.20 -5.42 15.30
C LEU A 174 10.48 -6.60 16.24
N LYS A 175 9.45 -7.01 16.98
CA LYS A 175 9.38 -8.34 17.58
C LYS A 175 9.22 -9.38 16.45
N PRO A 176 9.66 -10.64 16.66
CA PRO A 176 9.53 -11.69 15.64
C PRO A 176 8.12 -11.80 15.04
N ALA A 177 7.08 -11.91 15.87
CA ALA A 177 5.69 -12.02 15.41
C ALA A 177 5.24 -10.83 14.54
N TYR A 178 5.69 -9.59 14.82
CA TYR A 178 5.39 -8.44 13.98
C TYR A 178 6.20 -8.41 12.68
N SER A 179 7.41 -9.01 12.70
CA SER A 179 8.24 -9.20 11.51
C SER A 179 7.57 -10.14 10.52
N ASP A 180 7.01 -11.24 11.01
CA ASP A 180 6.29 -12.22 10.19
C ASP A 180 5.07 -11.59 9.50
N VAL A 181 4.32 -10.74 10.23
CA VAL A 181 3.22 -9.96 9.64
C VAL A 181 3.74 -9.03 8.53
N LEU A 182 4.83 -8.29 8.79
CA LEU A 182 5.40 -7.40 7.78
C LEU A 182 5.80 -8.15 6.51
N GLU A 183 6.51 -9.28 6.62
CA GLU A 183 6.94 -10.04 5.46
C GLU A 183 5.74 -10.61 4.69
N ALA A 184 4.74 -11.16 5.38
CA ALA A 184 3.51 -11.63 4.72
C ALA A 184 2.79 -10.49 3.95
N ARG A 185 2.75 -9.28 4.50
CA ARG A 185 2.11 -8.12 3.84
C ARG A 185 2.96 -7.55 2.70
N LYS A 186 4.28 -7.63 2.77
CA LYS A 186 5.17 -7.32 1.63
C LYS A 186 4.94 -8.28 0.46
N ASP A 187 4.82 -9.56 0.75
CA ASP A 187 4.50 -10.57 -0.27
C ASP A 187 3.12 -10.32 -0.91
N ALA A 188 2.13 -9.92 -0.11
CA ALA A 188 0.81 -9.55 -0.63
C ALA A 188 0.88 -8.30 -1.53
N ALA A 189 1.63 -7.27 -1.13
CA ALA A 189 1.85 -6.08 -1.96
C ALA A 189 2.52 -6.41 -3.31
N GLU A 190 3.52 -7.29 -3.30
CA GLU A 190 4.19 -7.71 -4.53
C GLU A 190 3.25 -8.50 -5.46
N LYS A 191 2.40 -9.38 -4.92
CA LYS A 191 1.37 -10.09 -5.72
C LYS A 191 0.36 -9.14 -6.33
N ILE A 192 -0.10 -8.12 -5.60
CA ILE A 192 -1.01 -7.08 -6.13
C ILE A 192 -0.32 -6.31 -7.26
N LYS A 193 0.94 -5.93 -7.09
CA LYS A 193 1.71 -5.26 -8.14
C LYS A 193 1.88 -6.13 -9.37
N GLN A 194 2.19 -7.42 -9.22
CA GLN A 194 2.30 -8.36 -10.34
C GLN A 194 0.97 -8.53 -11.08
N LEU A 195 -0.15 -8.58 -10.35
CA LEU A 195 -1.48 -8.60 -10.95
C LEU A 195 -1.75 -7.34 -11.77
N PHE A 196 -1.44 -6.16 -11.22
CA PHE A 196 -1.55 -4.89 -11.93
C PHE A 196 -0.75 -4.91 -13.24
N VAL A 197 0.51 -5.34 -13.20
CA VAL A 197 1.37 -5.43 -14.40
C VAL A 197 0.76 -6.39 -15.44
N THR A 198 0.23 -7.53 -15.01
CA THR A 198 -0.40 -8.49 -15.92
C THR A 198 -1.62 -7.90 -16.61
N ILE A 199 -2.46 -7.14 -15.90
CA ILE A 199 -3.63 -6.46 -16.47
C ILE A 199 -3.18 -5.39 -17.49
N GLU A 200 -2.15 -4.61 -17.17
CA GLU A 200 -1.59 -3.59 -18.07
C GLU A 200 -1.04 -4.22 -19.35
N GLU A 201 -0.28 -5.30 -19.24
CA GLU A 201 0.28 -6.01 -20.40
C GLU A 201 -0.83 -6.55 -21.32
N ASP A 202 -1.91 -7.11 -20.77
CA ASP A 202 -3.05 -7.59 -21.55
C ASP A 202 -3.83 -6.44 -22.21
N ALA A 203 -4.06 -5.34 -21.49
CA ALA A 203 -4.84 -4.20 -21.98
C ALA A 203 -4.17 -3.51 -23.19
N TYR A 204 -2.84 -3.45 -23.22
CA TYR A 204 -2.08 -2.81 -24.30
C TYR A 204 -1.75 -3.72 -25.49
N ASN A 205 -1.82 -5.04 -25.33
CA ASN A 205 -1.56 -6.00 -26.42
C ASN A 205 -2.72 -6.15 -27.42
N TYR A 206 -3.87 -5.56 -27.18
CA TYR A 206 -5.00 -5.56 -28.12
C TYR A 206 -4.85 -4.57 -29.29
N GLY A 207 -3.76 -3.82 -29.38
CA GLY A 207 -3.53 -2.76 -30.36
C GLY A 207 -2.39 -2.99 -31.37
N GLU A 208 -1.74 -4.16 -31.38
CA GLU A 208 -0.72 -4.51 -32.36
C GLU A 208 -1.24 -5.48 -33.44
#